data_4038d4f69541eb9dc9749feff2f582ad
#
_entry.id   4038d4f69541eb9dc9749feff2f582ad
#
_cell.length_a   1.000
_cell.length_b   1.000
_cell.length_c   1.000
_cell.angle_alpha   90.00
_cell.angle_beta   90.00
_cell.angle_gamma   90.00
#
_symmetry.space_group_name_H-M   'P 1'
#
loop_
_entity.id
_entity.type
_entity.pdbx_description
1 polymer ?
#
loop_
_entity_poly.entity_id
_entity_poly.type
_entity_poly.pdbx_seq_one_letter_code
_entity_poly.pdbx_strand_id
1 'polypeptide(L)'
;MKVIPIIGNDNSFLYRFLVSSRFRVARHITVIVALLVIACNLVLFSCQGYIEMLGKWTYLLIFNMFLLYGSIFYFNLLYLVPRYLLKQRYLTYILSLSTALIVVFIFQATQEYIVSDIFSVPNIYVGYSKVAFVMDYLSSFPLTLLSIMGGGMTVLLRLWILENQRVMQLEKIRLQSEIEHLKEQISPSMLFRVLQIGRASCRE
;
A
#
# COMPACT_ATOMS: atom_id res chain seq x y z
N MET A 1 16.98 3.88 -23.09
CA MET A 1 16.66 3.79 -21.64
C MET A 1 16.71 2.32 -21.27
N LYS A 2 17.76 1.85 -20.57
CA LYS A 2 17.90 0.43 -20.19
C LYS A 2 16.80 0.11 -19.18
N VAL A 3 15.81 -0.64 -19.60
CA VAL A 3 14.82 -1.25 -18.69
C VAL A 3 15.58 -2.27 -17.87
N ILE A 4 15.82 -1.93 -16.61
CA ILE A 4 16.38 -2.88 -15.64
C ILE A 4 15.31 -3.94 -15.42
N PRO A 5 15.56 -5.23 -15.66
CA PRO A 5 14.62 -6.28 -15.34
C PRO A 5 14.61 -6.49 -13.81
N ILE A 6 13.85 -5.64 -13.10
CA ILE A 6 13.83 -5.66 -11.63
C ILE A 6 13.04 -6.85 -11.07
N ILE A 7 12.27 -7.57 -11.88
CA ILE A 7 11.47 -8.71 -11.39
C ILE A 7 11.54 -9.85 -12.42
N GLY A 8 12.70 -10.49 -12.47
CA GLY A 8 12.92 -11.70 -13.25
C GLY A 8 12.57 -13.00 -12.52
N ASN A 9 11.81 -12.96 -11.45
CA ASN A 9 11.48 -14.18 -10.72
C ASN A 9 10.01 -14.15 -10.27
N ASP A 10 9.12 -14.74 -11.09
CA ASP A 10 7.70 -14.99 -10.75
C ASP A 10 7.55 -15.84 -9.47
N ASN A 11 8.65 -16.36 -8.94
CA ASN A 11 8.74 -17.15 -7.72
C ASN A 11 9.00 -16.30 -6.46
N SER A 12 9.16 -14.98 -6.56
CA SER A 12 9.33 -14.14 -5.37
C SER A 12 8.08 -14.26 -4.48
N PHE A 13 8.30 -14.58 -3.19
CA PHE A 13 7.23 -14.64 -2.19
C PHE A 13 6.41 -13.35 -2.15
N LEU A 14 7.08 -12.18 -2.21
CA LEU A 14 6.44 -10.87 -2.22
C LEU A 14 5.50 -10.69 -3.43
N TYR A 15 5.93 -11.13 -4.60
CA TYR A 15 5.11 -11.09 -5.80
C TYR A 15 3.85 -11.94 -5.64
N ARG A 16 4.00 -13.20 -5.21
CA ARG A 16 2.86 -14.11 -4.98
C ARG A 16 1.92 -13.57 -3.92
N PHE A 17 2.46 -13.01 -2.83
CA PHE A 17 1.66 -12.42 -1.76
C PHE A 17 0.84 -11.22 -2.24
N LEU A 18 1.42 -10.30 -3.04
CA LEU A 18 0.75 -9.09 -3.52
C LEU A 18 -0.28 -9.35 -4.63
N VAL A 19 0.05 -10.21 -5.61
CA VAL A 19 -0.72 -10.37 -6.84
C VAL A 19 -1.72 -11.53 -6.76
N SER A 20 -1.34 -12.65 -6.15
CA SER A 20 -2.17 -13.87 -6.15
C SER A 20 -3.48 -13.68 -5.39
N SER A 21 -4.57 -14.15 -5.99
CA SER A 21 -5.91 -14.18 -5.37
C SER A 21 -5.98 -15.11 -4.16
N ARG A 22 -5.13 -16.14 -4.13
CA ARG A 22 -5.06 -17.14 -3.04
C ARG A 22 -4.69 -16.50 -1.69
N PHE A 23 -3.86 -15.45 -1.71
CA PHE A 23 -3.43 -14.72 -0.51
C PHE A 23 -4.31 -13.53 -0.14
N ARG A 24 -5.51 -13.39 -0.74
CA ARG A 24 -6.42 -12.28 -0.43
C ARG A 24 -6.77 -12.22 1.05
N VAL A 25 -7.19 -13.35 1.62
CA VAL A 25 -7.55 -13.44 3.05
C VAL A 25 -6.34 -13.14 3.94
N ALA A 26 -5.18 -13.70 3.62
CA ALA A 26 -3.95 -13.45 4.38
C ALA A 26 -3.59 -11.95 4.42
N ARG A 27 -3.71 -11.23 3.30
CA ARG A 27 -3.50 -9.78 3.25
C ARG A 27 -4.45 -9.01 4.17
N HIS A 28 -5.74 -9.35 4.16
CA HIS A 28 -6.71 -8.70 5.05
C HIS A 28 -6.39 -8.99 6.53
N ILE A 29 -6.04 -10.23 6.87
CA ILE A 29 -5.64 -10.59 8.24
C ILE A 29 -4.40 -9.80 8.66
N THR A 30 -3.37 -9.70 7.81
CA THR A 30 -2.16 -8.93 8.10
C THR A 30 -2.47 -7.46 8.36
N VAL A 31 -3.35 -6.86 7.55
CA VAL A 31 -3.79 -5.46 7.74
C VAL A 31 -4.57 -5.30 9.04
N ILE A 32 -5.50 -6.19 9.35
CA ILE A 32 -6.29 -6.15 10.58
C ILE A 32 -5.38 -6.25 11.80
N VAL A 33 -4.42 -7.18 11.80
CA VAL A 33 -3.44 -7.33 12.89
C VAL A 33 -2.59 -6.07 13.02
N ALA A 34 -2.10 -5.51 11.92
CA ALA A 34 -1.31 -4.29 11.95
C ALA A 34 -2.10 -3.10 12.52
N LEU A 35 -3.36 -2.91 12.11
CA LEU A 35 -4.22 -1.86 12.63
C LEU A 35 -4.55 -2.06 14.12
N LEU A 36 -4.73 -3.31 14.56
CA LEU A 36 -4.93 -3.62 15.97
C LEU A 36 -3.70 -3.26 16.80
N VAL A 37 -2.50 -3.63 16.33
CA VAL A 37 -1.24 -3.28 17.00
C VAL A 37 -1.07 -1.76 17.10
N ILE A 38 -1.39 -1.02 16.03
CA ILE A 38 -1.34 0.45 16.02
C ILE A 38 -2.33 1.02 17.05
N ALA A 39 -3.59 0.56 17.05
CA ALA A 39 -4.59 1.01 18.00
C ALA A 39 -4.21 0.72 19.46
N CYS A 40 -3.66 -0.47 19.74
CA CYS A 40 -3.12 -0.82 21.05
C CYS A 40 -1.99 0.13 21.46
N ASN A 41 -1.01 0.36 20.60
CA ASN A 41 0.10 1.27 20.90
C ASN A 41 -0.37 2.69 21.21
N LEU A 42 -1.26 3.24 20.40
CA LEU A 42 -1.78 4.60 20.60
C LEU A 42 -2.52 4.74 21.94
N VAL A 43 -3.43 3.81 22.24
CA VAL A 43 -4.19 3.88 23.51
C VAL A 43 -3.29 3.64 24.71
N LEU A 44 -2.39 2.65 24.67
CA LEU A 44 -1.47 2.36 25.76
C LEU A 44 -0.51 3.52 26.01
N PHE A 45 -0.06 4.18 24.98
CA PHE A 45 0.80 5.37 25.08
C PHE A 45 0.04 6.55 25.69
N SER A 46 -1.17 6.87 25.19
CA SER A 46 -2.00 7.96 25.72
C SER A 46 -2.46 7.71 27.16
N CYS A 47 -2.68 6.45 27.55
CA CYS A 47 -3.18 6.10 28.88
C CYS A 47 -2.09 5.66 29.87
N GLN A 48 -0.80 5.80 29.56
CA GLN A 48 0.32 5.22 30.29
C GLN A 48 0.31 5.51 31.82
N GLY A 49 -0.21 6.67 32.24
CA GLY A 49 -0.25 7.06 33.64
C GLY A 49 -1.46 6.54 34.42
N TYR A 50 -2.51 6.02 33.76
CA TYR A 50 -3.79 5.70 34.40
C TYR A 50 -4.48 4.41 33.88
N ILE A 51 -3.71 3.54 33.22
CA ILE A 51 -4.22 2.25 32.70
C ILE A 51 -4.86 1.41 33.80
N GLU A 52 -4.26 1.38 34.98
CA GLU A 52 -4.75 0.62 36.11
C GLU A 52 -6.13 1.13 36.62
N MET A 53 -6.34 2.44 36.56
CA MET A 53 -7.64 3.05 36.93
C MET A 53 -8.72 2.76 35.91
N LEU A 54 -8.39 2.74 34.61
CA LEU A 54 -9.34 2.41 33.54
C LEU A 54 -9.75 0.93 33.55
N GLY A 55 -8.84 0.03 33.90
CA GLY A 55 -9.13 -1.41 33.95
C GLY A 55 -9.71 -1.95 32.63
N LYS A 56 -10.94 -2.49 32.71
CA LYS A 56 -11.63 -3.09 31.55
C LYS A 56 -12.00 -2.08 30.45
N TRP A 57 -12.13 -0.80 30.79
CA TRP A 57 -12.48 0.25 29.83
C TRP A 57 -11.37 0.49 28.79
N THR A 58 -10.13 0.17 29.12
CA THR A 58 -9.00 0.24 28.18
C THR A 58 -9.27 -0.60 26.93
N TYR A 59 -9.86 -1.78 27.06
CA TYR A 59 -10.19 -2.62 25.90
C TYR A 59 -11.26 -1.99 25.00
N LEU A 60 -12.23 -1.29 25.61
CA LEU A 60 -13.24 -0.57 24.84
C LEU A 60 -12.62 0.59 24.05
N LEU A 61 -11.67 1.31 24.64
CA LEU A 61 -10.96 2.41 23.98
C LEU A 61 -10.12 1.89 22.81
N ILE A 62 -9.40 0.78 23.00
CA ILE A 62 -8.65 0.12 21.93
C ILE A 62 -9.58 -0.30 20.78
N PHE A 63 -10.71 -0.93 21.11
CA PHE A 63 -11.68 -1.36 20.11
C PHE A 63 -12.26 -0.18 19.32
N ASN A 64 -12.57 0.91 19.99
CA ASN A 64 -13.08 2.14 19.36
C ASN A 64 -12.06 2.76 18.40
N MET A 65 -10.79 2.88 18.83
CA MET A 65 -9.69 3.33 17.96
C MET A 65 -9.46 2.38 16.78
N PHE A 66 -9.49 1.08 17.01
CA PHE A 66 -9.38 0.09 15.95
C PHE A 66 -10.48 0.25 14.89
N LEU A 67 -11.73 0.46 15.30
CA LEU A 67 -12.84 0.72 14.37
C LEU A 67 -12.64 2.01 13.57
N LEU A 68 -12.17 3.07 14.22
CA LEU A 68 -11.90 4.35 13.55
C LEU A 68 -10.83 4.20 12.47
N TYR A 69 -9.67 3.67 12.84
CA TYR A 69 -8.55 3.46 11.91
C TYR A 69 -8.92 2.48 10.79
N GLY A 70 -9.62 1.41 11.14
CA GLY A 70 -10.11 0.43 10.17
C GLY A 70 -11.08 1.06 9.16
N SER A 71 -12.03 1.85 9.65
CA SER A 71 -13.00 2.54 8.79
C SER A 71 -12.31 3.48 7.80
N ILE A 72 -11.39 4.31 8.28
CA ILE A 72 -10.65 5.27 7.43
C ILE A 72 -9.74 4.54 6.45
N PHE A 73 -9.04 3.49 6.90
CA PHE A 73 -8.20 2.67 6.04
C PHE A 73 -9.00 2.04 4.89
N TYR A 74 -10.12 1.38 5.19
CA TYR A 74 -10.96 0.76 4.18
C TYR A 74 -11.68 1.79 3.31
N PHE A 75 -12.08 2.94 3.86
CA PHE A 75 -12.63 4.04 3.08
C PHE A 75 -11.61 4.58 2.08
N ASN A 76 -10.37 4.77 2.51
CA ASN A 76 -9.28 5.15 1.61
C ASN A 76 -9.07 4.10 0.51
N LEU A 77 -8.96 2.84 0.87
CA LEU A 77 -8.66 1.74 -0.05
C LEU A 77 -9.79 1.48 -1.05
N LEU A 78 -11.05 1.51 -0.63
CA LEU A 78 -12.19 1.16 -1.47
C LEU A 78 -12.78 2.34 -2.25
N TYR A 79 -12.66 3.55 -1.71
CA TYR A 79 -13.32 4.72 -2.27
C TYR A 79 -12.33 5.77 -2.81
N LEU A 80 -11.38 6.24 -1.98
CA LEU A 80 -10.49 7.32 -2.37
C LEU A 80 -9.51 6.91 -3.47
N VAL A 81 -8.84 5.77 -3.28
CA VAL A 81 -7.84 5.27 -4.23
C VAL A 81 -8.45 5.06 -5.62
N PRO A 82 -9.55 4.28 -5.81
CA PRO A 82 -10.08 4.03 -7.15
C PRO A 82 -10.74 5.26 -7.78
N ARG A 83 -11.30 6.16 -6.98
CA ARG A 83 -12.07 7.29 -7.50
C ARG A 83 -11.23 8.52 -7.82
N TYR A 84 -10.19 8.77 -7.03
CA TYR A 84 -9.37 9.99 -7.16
C TYR A 84 -7.95 9.69 -7.60
N LEU A 85 -7.27 8.75 -6.94
CA LEU A 85 -5.86 8.47 -7.20
C LEU A 85 -5.65 7.84 -8.59
N LEU A 86 -6.44 6.83 -8.95
CA LEU A 86 -6.35 6.19 -10.27
C LEU A 86 -6.85 7.07 -11.41
N LYS A 87 -7.68 8.07 -11.13
CA LYS A 87 -8.14 9.06 -12.11
C LYS A 87 -7.23 10.29 -12.20
N GLN A 88 -6.04 10.24 -11.59
CA GLN A 88 -5.04 11.32 -11.58
C GLN A 88 -5.54 12.65 -10.97
N ARG A 89 -6.58 12.59 -10.12
CA ARG A 89 -7.09 13.77 -9.40
C ARG A 89 -6.38 13.91 -8.05
N TYR A 90 -5.08 14.17 -8.08
CA TYR A 90 -4.21 14.18 -6.90
C TYR A 90 -4.61 15.22 -5.86
N LEU A 91 -4.99 16.44 -6.28
CA LEU A 91 -5.43 17.50 -5.36
C LEU A 91 -6.65 17.09 -4.53
N THR A 92 -7.67 16.51 -5.17
CA THR A 92 -8.87 16.04 -4.48
C THR A 92 -8.55 14.88 -3.52
N TYR A 93 -7.62 14.01 -3.91
CA TYR A 93 -7.16 12.93 -3.05
C TYR A 93 -6.45 13.46 -1.80
N ILE A 94 -5.51 14.40 -1.96
CA ILE A 94 -4.76 15.01 -0.84
C ILE A 94 -5.71 15.77 0.10
N LEU A 95 -6.65 16.56 -0.43
CA LEU A 95 -7.64 17.24 0.39
C LEU A 95 -8.52 16.29 1.19
N SER A 96 -8.99 15.19 0.56
CA SER A 96 -9.78 14.18 1.25
C SER A 96 -8.98 13.44 2.31
N LEU A 97 -7.69 13.17 2.06
CA LEU A 97 -6.79 12.54 3.03
C LEU A 97 -6.55 13.48 4.22
N SER A 98 -6.31 14.77 3.96
CA SER A 98 -6.16 15.79 5.02
C SER A 98 -7.40 15.91 5.87
N THR A 99 -8.59 15.89 5.27
CA THR A 99 -9.86 15.88 6.00
C THR A 99 -10.00 14.64 6.89
N ALA A 100 -9.63 13.46 6.38
CA ALA A 100 -9.65 12.24 7.17
C ALA A 100 -8.69 12.31 8.38
N LEU A 101 -7.50 12.90 8.22
CA LEU A 101 -6.56 13.13 9.30
C LEU A 101 -7.13 14.07 10.37
N ILE A 102 -7.75 15.17 9.97
CA ILE A 102 -8.40 16.12 10.90
C ILE A 102 -9.49 15.40 11.71
N VAL A 103 -10.30 14.56 11.07
CA VAL A 103 -11.33 13.77 11.75
C VAL A 103 -10.72 12.83 12.79
N VAL A 104 -9.61 12.17 12.49
CA VAL A 104 -8.89 11.32 13.45
C VAL A 104 -8.44 12.14 14.66
N PHE A 105 -7.82 13.30 14.44
CA PHE A 105 -7.35 14.14 15.54
C PHE A 105 -8.49 14.65 16.43
N ILE A 106 -9.59 15.12 15.83
CA ILE A 106 -10.76 15.55 16.60
C ILE A 106 -11.30 14.38 17.43
N PHE A 107 -11.37 13.20 16.85
CA PHE A 107 -11.86 12.01 17.54
C PHE A 107 -10.94 11.60 18.71
N GLN A 108 -9.62 11.60 18.52
CA GLN A 108 -8.66 11.34 19.59
C GLN A 108 -8.80 12.34 20.73
N ALA A 109 -8.82 13.64 20.43
CA ALA A 109 -8.97 14.67 21.42
C ALA A 109 -10.30 14.57 22.20
N THR A 110 -11.38 14.22 21.49
CA THR A 110 -12.70 14.01 22.13
C THR A 110 -12.66 12.79 23.03
N GLN A 111 -12.04 11.72 22.63
CA GLN A 111 -11.91 10.49 23.43
C GLN A 111 -11.10 10.75 24.72
N GLU A 112 -10.00 11.47 24.65
CA GLU A 112 -9.19 11.85 25.82
C GLU A 112 -9.96 12.76 26.77
N TYR A 113 -10.71 13.74 26.24
CA TYR A 113 -11.55 14.61 27.02
C TYR A 113 -12.63 13.82 27.79
N ILE A 114 -13.33 12.90 27.12
CA ILE A 114 -14.38 12.06 27.72
C ILE A 114 -13.80 11.16 28.82
N VAL A 115 -12.63 10.56 28.57
CA VAL A 115 -11.94 9.71 29.56
C VAL A 115 -11.54 10.53 30.80
N SER A 116 -10.99 11.73 30.60
CA SER A 116 -10.63 12.63 31.68
C SER A 116 -11.84 13.03 32.54
N ASP A 117 -12.97 13.33 31.91
CA ASP A 117 -14.19 13.78 32.60
C ASP A 117 -14.85 12.62 33.37
N ILE A 118 -15.06 11.46 32.73
CA ILE A 118 -15.75 10.31 33.33
C ILE A 118 -14.97 9.68 34.49
N PHE A 119 -13.66 9.55 34.34
CA PHE A 119 -12.82 8.86 35.33
C PHE A 119 -12.15 9.82 36.32
N SER A 120 -12.44 11.14 36.22
CA SER A 120 -11.79 12.17 37.05
C SER A 120 -10.26 12.04 37.06
N VAL A 121 -9.69 11.53 35.97
CA VAL A 121 -8.25 11.41 35.79
C VAL A 121 -7.69 12.80 35.61
N PRO A 122 -6.63 13.20 36.35
CA PRO A 122 -6.02 14.48 36.13
C PRO A 122 -5.62 14.59 34.66
N ASN A 123 -6.18 15.60 34.00
CA ASN A 123 -5.90 15.83 32.58
C ASN A 123 -4.39 15.95 32.44
N ILE A 124 -3.75 15.03 31.71
CA ILE A 124 -2.28 14.94 31.55
C ILE A 124 -1.72 16.30 31.09
N TYR A 125 -2.57 17.06 30.39
CA TYR A 125 -2.21 18.38 29.86
C TYR A 125 -2.40 19.55 30.85
N VAL A 126 -2.83 19.29 32.08
CA VAL A 126 -2.87 20.31 33.14
C VAL A 126 -1.45 20.65 33.53
N GLY A 127 -0.95 21.79 33.09
CA GLY A 127 0.44 22.23 33.28
C GLY A 127 1.33 22.13 32.04
N TYR A 128 0.87 21.48 30.97
CA TYR A 128 1.58 21.50 29.70
C TYR A 128 1.41 22.84 28.99
N SER A 129 2.50 23.34 28.39
CA SER A 129 2.41 24.47 27.51
C SER A 129 1.62 24.08 26.24
N LYS A 130 0.95 25.03 25.60
CA LYS A 130 0.23 24.79 24.33
C LYS A 130 1.11 24.14 23.26
N VAL A 131 2.42 24.43 23.31
CA VAL A 131 3.41 23.86 22.40
C VAL A 131 3.66 22.39 22.69
N ALA A 132 3.75 21.99 23.96
CA ALA A 132 3.94 20.59 24.34
C ALA A 132 2.73 19.74 23.94
N PHE A 133 1.52 20.24 24.11
CA PHE A 133 0.29 19.60 23.65
C PHE A 133 0.30 19.35 22.13
N VAL A 134 0.63 20.37 21.33
CA VAL A 134 0.72 20.23 19.87
C VAL A 134 1.81 19.24 19.47
N MET A 135 2.96 19.25 20.16
CA MET A 135 4.05 18.33 19.87
C MET A 135 3.70 16.87 20.15
N ASP A 136 2.93 16.59 21.19
CA ASP A 136 2.46 15.24 21.53
C ASP A 136 1.54 14.68 20.45
N TYR A 137 0.54 15.46 20.02
CA TYR A 137 -0.31 15.07 18.89
C TYR A 137 0.48 14.96 17.58
N LEU A 138 1.46 15.82 17.36
CA LEU A 138 2.30 15.77 16.16
C LEU A 138 3.17 14.51 16.14
N SER A 139 3.56 13.96 17.29
CA SER A 139 4.34 12.72 17.39
C SER A 139 3.57 11.49 16.90
N SER A 140 2.24 11.46 17.07
CA SER A 140 1.35 10.39 16.58
C SER A 140 1.03 10.51 15.08
N PHE A 141 1.27 11.68 14.48
CA PHE A 141 0.94 11.96 13.09
C PHE A 141 1.61 11.02 12.07
N PRO A 142 2.93 10.72 12.14
CA PRO A 142 3.57 9.85 11.17
C PRO A 142 2.98 8.43 11.17
N LEU A 143 2.62 7.89 12.34
CA LEU A 143 2.04 6.56 12.48
C LEU A 143 0.63 6.51 11.87
N THR A 144 -0.17 7.55 12.12
CA THR A 144 -1.51 7.72 11.55
C THR A 144 -1.45 7.83 10.02
N LEU A 145 -0.55 8.68 9.52
CA LEU A 145 -0.35 8.86 8.08
C LEU A 145 0.08 7.54 7.42
N LEU A 146 1.03 6.84 8.00
CA LEU A 146 1.54 5.56 7.49
C LEU A 146 0.43 4.50 7.47
N SER A 147 -0.42 4.43 8.48
CA SER A 147 -1.54 3.49 8.52
C SER A 147 -2.56 3.77 7.41
N ILE A 148 -2.90 5.03 7.17
CA ILE A 148 -3.88 5.42 6.15
C ILE A 148 -3.29 5.25 4.74
N MET A 149 -2.04 5.69 4.51
CA MET A 149 -1.41 5.60 3.19
C MET A 149 -0.97 4.19 2.82
N GLY A 150 -0.66 3.32 3.80
CA GLY A 150 -0.17 1.96 3.56
C GLY A 150 -1.12 1.14 2.67
N GLY A 151 -2.43 1.28 2.84
CA GLY A 151 -3.42 0.65 1.98
C GLY A 151 -3.37 1.12 0.54
N GLY A 152 -3.27 2.42 0.32
CA GLY A 152 -3.14 3.00 -1.01
C GLY A 152 -1.87 2.54 -1.72
N MET A 153 -0.75 2.52 -1.00
CA MET A 153 0.54 2.09 -1.53
C MET A 153 0.53 0.62 -2.00
N THR A 154 -0.09 -0.29 -1.24
CA THR A 154 -0.20 -1.70 -1.64
C THR A 154 -1.03 -1.88 -2.92
N VAL A 155 -2.10 -1.10 -3.09
CA VAL A 155 -2.91 -1.12 -4.33
C VAL A 155 -2.11 -0.57 -5.51
N LEU A 156 -1.40 0.55 -5.34
CA LEU A 156 -0.57 1.13 -6.39
C LEU A 156 0.54 0.18 -6.82
N LEU A 157 1.26 -0.44 -5.87
CA LEU A 157 2.29 -1.44 -6.17
C LEU A 157 1.72 -2.62 -6.97
N ARG A 158 0.57 -3.12 -6.57
CA ARG A 158 -0.10 -4.20 -7.30
C ARG A 158 -0.44 -3.80 -8.73
N LEU A 159 -1.04 -2.63 -8.92
CA LEU A 159 -1.41 -2.13 -10.26
C LEU A 159 -0.18 -1.88 -11.12
N TRP A 160 0.87 -1.31 -10.54
CA TRP A 160 2.15 -1.10 -11.23
C TRP A 160 2.78 -2.43 -11.69
N ILE A 161 2.77 -3.46 -10.84
CA ILE A 161 3.28 -4.80 -11.19
C ILE A 161 2.48 -5.39 -12.35
N LEU A 162 1.13 -5.31 -12.30
CA LEU A 162 0.27 -5.84 -13.35
C LEU A 162 0.46 -5.12 -14.68
N GLU A 163 0.60 -3.80 -14.66
CA GLU A 163 0.83 -3.00 -15.86
C GLU A 163 2.21 -3.28 -16.47
N ASN A 164 3.25 -3.39 -15.67
CA ASN A 164 4.57 -3.79 -16.15
C ASN A 164 4.57 -5.17 -16.81
N GLN A 165 3.83 -6.13 -16.26
CA GLN A 165 3.68 -7.45 -16.88
C GLN A 165 2.98 -7.36 -18.23
N ARG A 166 1.93 -6.55 -18.31
CA ARG A 166 1.22 -6.33 -19.58
C ARG A 166 2.13 -5.72 -20.65
N VAL A 167 2.90 -4.71 -20.27
CA VAL A 167 3.88 -4.07 -21.18
C VAL A 167 4.91 -5.10 -21.66
N MET A 168 5.49 -5.90 -20.75
CA MET A 168 6.46 -6.94 -21.15
C MET A 168 5.85 -8.01 -22.06
N GLN A 169 4.59 -8.39 -21.86
CA GLN A 169 3.89 -9.32 -22.73
C GLN A 169 3.70 -8.75 -24.15
N LEU A 170 3.28 -7.48 -24.23
CA LEU A 170 3.13 -6.79 -25.53
C LEU A 170 4.47 -6.66 -26.26
N GLU A 171 5.55 -6.35 -25.55
CA GLU A 171 6.89 -6.26 -26.12
C GLU A 171 7.36 -7.64 -26.63
N LYS A 172 7.11 -8.71 -25.88
CA LYS A 172 7.40 -10.08 -26.32
C LYS A 172 6.65 -10.44 -27.60
N ILE A 173 5.34 -10.13 -27.67
CA ILE A 173 4.53 -10.39 -28.87
C ILE A 173 5.07 -9.58 -30.06
N ARG A 174 5.41 -8.32 -29.85
CA ARG A 174 6.01 -7.47 -30.88
C ARG A 174 7.32 -8.07 -31.40
N LEU A 175 8.25 -8.45 -30.52
CA LEU A 175 9.52 -9.06 -30.92
C LEU A 175 9.32 -10.38 -31.66
N GLN A 176 8.35 -11.21 -31.24
CA GLN A 176 8.00 -12.42 -31.98
C GLN A 176 7.49 -12.13 -33.39
N SER A 177 6.61 -11.12 -33.55
CA SER A 177 6.12 -10.69 -34.84
C SER A 177 7.24 -10.15 -35.73
N GLU A 178 8.18 -9.38 -35.18
CA GLU A 178 9.36 -8.90 -35.93
C GLU A 178 10.25 -10.06 -36.40
N ILE A 179 10.47 -11.06 -35.57
CA ILE A 179 11.22 -12.28 -35.94
C ILE A 179 10.50 -13.08 -37.01
N GLU A 180 9.19 -13.23 -36.94
CA GLU A 180 8.40 -13.91 -37.96
C GLU A 180 8.45 -13.16 -39.27
N HIS A 181 8.31 -11.83 -39.27
CA HIS A 181 8.43 -11.00 -40.48
C HIS A 181 9.83 -11.09 -41.09
N LEU A 182 10.89 -11.07 -40.28
CA LEU A 182 12.25 -11.28 -40.77
C LEU A 182 12.46 -12.66 -41.38
N LYS A 183 11.86 -13.71 -40.79
CA LYS A 183 11.89 -15.07 -41.35
C LYS A 183 11.18 -15.16 -42.68
N GLU A 184 10.04 -14.47 -42.85
CA GLU A 184 9.32 -14.42 -44.14
C GLU A 184 10.11 -13.70 -45.22
N GLN A 185 10.91 -12.68 -44.86
CA GLN A 185 11.80 -12.01 -45.81
C GLN A 185 12.97 -12.88 -46.30
N ILE A 186 13.35 -13.91 -45.50
CA ILE A 186 14.35 -14.88 -45.93
C ILE A 186 13.63 -15.88 -46.85
N SER A 187 13.67 -15.60 -48.15
CA SER A 187 13.08 -16.48 -49.16
C SER A 187 13.65 -17.90 -49.02
N PRO A 188 12.80 -18.93 -48.91
CA PRO A 188 13.26 -20.32 -48.82
C PRO A 188 14.15 -20.69 -50.02
N SER A 189 13.89 -20.11 -51.20
CA SER A 189 14.69 -20.34 -52.39
C SER A 189 16.13 -19.81 -52.27
N MET A 190 16.36 -18.72 -51.53
CA MET A 190 17.67 -18.18 -51.25
C MET A 190 18.50 -19.11 -50.33
N LEU A 191 17.84 -19.63 -49.27
CA LEU A 191 18.44 -20.60 -48.35
C LEU A 191 18.87 -21.89 -49.08
N PHE A 192 18.03 -22.43 -49.97
CA PHE A 192 18.37 -23.61 -50.77
C PHE A 192 19.51 -23.35 -51.74
N ARG A 193 19.59 -22.16 -52.37
CA ARG A 193 20.71 -21.77 -53.23
C ARG A 193 22.02 -21.67 -52.43
N VAL A 194 22.02 -21.04 -51.28
CA VAL A 194 23.24 -20.92 -50.43
C VAL A 194 23.70 -22.31 -49.94
N LEU A 195 22.79 -23.21 -49.55
CA LEU A 195 23.11 -24.59 -49.16
C LEU A 195 23.65 -25.42 -50.36
N GLN A 196 23.11 -25.24 -51.55
CA GLN A 196 23.63 -25.90 -52.76
C GLN A 196 25.02 -25.45 -53.12
N ILE A 197 25.31 -24.14 -53.05
CA ILE A 197 26.64 -23.57 -53.32
C ILE A 197 27.63 -24.07 -52.25
N GLY A 198 27.27 -24.09 -50.98
CA GLY A 198 28.11 -24.62 -49.92
C GLY A 198 28.45 -26.11 -50.11
N ARG A 199 27.51 -26.91 -50.59
CA ARG A 199 27.72 -28.35 -50.88
C ARG A 199 28.61 -28.59 -52.12
N ALA A 200 28.56 -27.70 -53.09
CA ALA A 200 29.43 -27.78 -54.27
C ALA A 200 30.89 -27.43 -53.91
N SER A 201 31.08 -26.41 -53.04
CA SER A 201 32.41 -25.98 -52.57
C SER A 201 33.12 -26.95 -51.61
N CYS A 202 32.40 -27.87 -51.00
CA CYS A 202 33.02 -28.92 -50.15
C CYS A 202 33.38 -30.18 -50.88
N ARG A 203 33.25 -30.23 -52.23
CA ARG A 203 33.50 -31.42 -53.06
C ARG A 203 34.77 -31.31 -53.92
N GLU A 204 35.45 -30.17 -53.83
CA GLU A 204 36.82 -29.96 -54.36
C GLU A 204 37.82 -30.05 -53.17
#